data_5a4e3f1745b260a866bc33d7e405ddf3
#
_entry.id   5a4e3f1745b260a866bc33d7e405ddf3
#
_cell.length_a   1.000
_cell.length_b   1.000
_cell.length_c   1.000
_cell.angle_alpha   90.00
_cell.angle_beta   90.00
_cell.angle_gamma   90.00
#
_symmetry.space_group_name_H-M   'P 1'
#
loop_
_entity.id
_entity.type
_entity.pdbx_description
1 polymer ?
#
loop_
_entity_poly.entity_id
_entity_poly.type
_entity_poly.pdbx_seq_one_letter_code
_entity_poly.pdbx_strand_id
1 'polypeptide(L)'
;PDRLNLEYEDIYLKTADGETLHGWWLPALTDEPAKGTIYFLHGNAQNVSAHILNAAWLPEQGYNVFTIDYRGYGQSTGAPDIEGALHDVETGLRWLAQRRADSEHPLYILGQSLGGALGIALASEWVQRDEQPELNGIILDGTFSGFRYIAREKLDLFWLTWPFQYPLSWTIPDDYEGTDRIAGVSPVPVMIIHSVRDGIIPFEHGVRLYEAAEQPKEFLQTDTPHAATFVIPAYREAVLEFMERNF
;
A
#
# COMPACT_ATOMS: atom_id res chain seq x y z
N PRO A 1 2.67 -17.87 -4.43
CA PRO A 1 3.77 -17.74 -5.40
C PRO A 1 4.00 -19.01 -6.21
N ASP A 2 3.90 -20.22 -5.62
CA ASP A 2 4.15 -21.50 -6.30
C ASP A 2 3.41 -21.65 -7.63
N ARG A 3 2.14 -21.25 -7.68
CA ARG A 3 1.31 -21.29 -8.91
C ARG A 3 1.78 -20.35 -10.00
N LEU A 4 2.63 -19.37 -9.65
CA LEU A 4 3.20 -18.38 -10.55
C LEU A 4 4.66 -18.69 -10.89
N ASN A 5 5.21 -19.83 -10.41
CA ASN A 5 6.62 -20.20 -10.48
C ASN A 5 7.57 -19.09 -9.98
N LEU A 6 7.14 -18.32 -8.97
CA LEU A 6 7.97 -17.31 -8.33
C LEU A 6 8.75 -17.94 -7.18
N GLU A 7 10.04 -17.65 -7.13
CA GLU A 7 10.85 -17.92 -5.93
C GLU A 7 10.37 -17.03 -4.79
N TYR A 8 10.28 -17.58 -3.59
CA TYR A 8 9.87 -16.81 -2.41
C TYR A 8 10.38 -17.46 -1.12
N GLU A 9 10.41 -16.65 -0.08
CA GLU A 9 10.70 -17.06 1.29
C GLU A 9 9.49 -16.70 2.16
N ASP A 10 9.00 -17.67 2.95
CA ASP A 10 7.99 -17.38 3.98
C ASP A 10 8.65 -16.63 5.15
N ILE A 11 8.08 -15.48 5.49
CA ILE A 11 8.55 -14.62 6.56
C ILE A 11 7.53 -14.64 7.69
N TYR A 12 8.01 -14.79 8.92
CA TYR A 12 7.20 -14.69 10.13
C TYR A 12 7.78 -13.63 11.06
N LEU A 13 6.99 -12.59 11.34
CA LEU A 13 7.40 -11.46 12.17
C LEU A 13 6.61 -11.44 13.48
N LYS A 14 7.29 -11.07 14.57
CA LYS A 14 6.62 -10.79 15.84
C LYS A 14 6.39 -9.31 15.98
N THR A 15 5.14 -8.93 16.23
CA THR A 15 4.78 -7.55 16.58
C THR A 15 5.09 -7.26 18.06
N ALA A 16 5.19 -5.99 18.41
CA ALA A 16 5.48 -5.58 19.79
C ALA A 16 4.37 -5.98 20.78
N ASP A 17 3.13 -6.10 20.32
CA ASP A 17 1.96 -6.53 21.08
C ASP A 17 1.74 -8.05 21.07
N GLY A 18 2.65 -8.81 20.43
CA GLY A 18 2.75 -10.28 20.55
C GLY A 18 2.10 -11.08 19.44
N GLU A 19 1.50 -10.42 18.44
CA GLU A 19 0.98 -11.11 17.26
C GLU A 19 2.10 -11.67 16.38
N THR A 20 1.74 -12.63 15.51
CA THR A 20 2.65 -13.18 14.51
C THR A 20 2.11 -12.85 13.13
N LEU A 21 2.86 -12.10 12.35
CA LEU A 21 2.54 -11.80 10.98
C LEU A 21 3.23 -12.78 10.06
N HIS A 22 2.50 -13.25 9.05
CA HIS A 22 3.05 -14.02 7.94
C HIS A 22 3.21 -13.10 6.74
N GLY A 23 4.21 -13.33 5.94
CA GLY A 23 4.45 -12.60 4.70
C GLY A 23 5.36 -13.37 3.76
N TRP A 24 5.63 -12.75 2.60
CA TRP A 24 6.51 -13.31 1.59
C TRP A 24 7.58 -12.30 1.19
N TRP A 25 8.79 -12.79 1.06
CA TRP A 25 9.87 -12.13 0.37
C TRP A 25 10.08 -12.80 -0.99
N LEU A 26 9.94 -12.03 -2.07
CA LEU A 26 10.19 -12.47 -3.43
C LEU A 26 11.47 -11.76 -3.92
N PRO A 27 12.56 -12.49 -4.18
CA PRO A 27 13.78 -11.88 -4.71
C PRO A 27 13.58 -11.43 -6.15
N ALA A 28 14.33 -10.43 -6.57
CA ALA A 28 14.43 -10.01 -7.96
C ALA A 28 14.96 -11.17 -8.82
N LEU A 29 14.34 -11.39 -9.97
CA LEU A 29 14.74 -12.44 -10.92
C LEU A 29 15.81 -11.89 -11.89
N THR A 30 17.01 -11.69 -11.38
CA THR A 30 18.14 -11.13 -12.14
C THR A 30 19.46 -11.65 -11.57
N ASP A 31 20.47 -11.79 -12.44
CA ASP A 31 21.85 -12.08 -12.03
C ASP A 31 22.59 -10.82 -11.55
N GLU A 32 22.06 -9.63 -11.82
CA GLU A 32 22.58 -8.35 -11.38
C GLU A 32 22.02 -7.98 -9.99
N PRO A 33 22.64 -7.05 -9.28
CA PRO A 33 22.06 -6.50 -8.05
C PRO A 33 20.64 -5.98 -8.29
N ALA A 34 19.73 -6.20 -7.34
CA ALA A 34 18.36 -5.73 -7.44
C ALA A 34 18.32 -4.20 -7.63
N LYS A 35 17.44 -3.72 -8.52
CA LYS A 35 17.23 -2.28 -8.76
C LYS A 35 16.60 -1.56 -7.57
N GLY A 36 15.91 -2.28 -6.69
CA GLY A 36 15.24 -1.74 -5.54
C GLY A 36 14.41 -2.79 -4.81
N THR A 37 13.72 -2.34 -3.77
CA THR A 37 12.80 -3.15 -2.99
C THR A 37 11.44 -2.47 -2.93
N ILE A 38 10.37 -3.25 -3.14
CA ILE A 38 8.99 -2.81 -3.05
C ILE A 38 8.36 -3.43 -1.81
N TYR A 39 7.88 -2.60 -0.89
CA TYR A 39 6.99 -3.05 0.17
C TYR A 39 5.55 -2.98 -0.35
N PHE A 40 5.00 -4.13 -0.72
CA PHE A 40 3.63 -4.21 -1.23
C PHE A 40 2.64 -4.39 -0.09
N LEU A 41 1.73 -3.44 0.06
CA LEU A 41 0.65 -3.42 1.03
C LEU A 41 -0.67 -3.74 0.32
N HIS A 42 -1.22 -4.91 0.61
CA HIS A 42 -2.40 -5.43 -0.09
C HIS A 42 -3.72 -4.77 0.33
N GLY A 43 -4.75 -4.94 -0.48
CA GLY A 43 -6.10 -4.45 -0.23
C GLY A 43 -6.87 -5.23 0.83
N ASN A 44 -8.07 -4.78 1.14
CA ASN A 44 -9.00 -5.47 2.04
C ASN A 44 -9.48 -6.79 1.43
N ALA A 45 -9.93 -7.70 2.29
CA ALA A 45 -10.41 -9.05 1.99
C ALA A 45 -9.31 -10.02 1.48
N GLN A 46 -9.56 -11.33 1.62
CA GLN A 46 -8.63 -12.39 1.25
C GLN A 46 -7.28 -12.27 1.99
N ASN A 47 -6.15 -12.45 1.30
CA ASN A 47 -4.81 -12.46 1.86
C ASN A 47 -3.75 -12.22 0.78
N VAL A 48 -2.47 -12.21 1.14
CA VAL A 48 -1.36 -12.01 0.19
C VAL A 48 -1.41 -12.96 -1.02
N SER A 49 -1.95 -14.19 -0.88
CA SER A 49 -1.99 -15.15 -2.00
C SER A 49 -2.91 -14.73 -3.15
N ALA A 50 -3.93 -13.94 -2.87
CA ALA A 50 -4.80 -13.37 -3.88
C ALA A 50 -4.23 -12.06 -4.45
N HIS A 51 -3.70 -11.21 -3.58
CA HIS A 51 -3.23 -9.88 -3.96
C HIS A 51 -1.85 -9.88 -4.63
N ILE A 52 -1.03 -10.90 -4.42
CA ILE A 52 0.33 -10.96 -4.99
C ILE A 52 0.36 -10.79 -6.51
N LEU A 53 -0.73 -11.12 -7.23
CA LEU A 53 -0.82 -10.92 -8.67
C LEU A 53 -0.57 -9.47 -9.11
N ASN A 54 -0.86 -8.51 -8.23
CA ASN A 54 -0.64 -7.09 -8.50
C ASN A 54 0.83 -6.67 -8.37
N ALA A 55 1.68 -7.47 -7.72
CA ALA A 55 3.11 -7.22 -7.56
C ALA A 55 4.00 -8.31 -8.19
N ALA A 56 3.43 -9.44 -8.63
CA ALA A 56 4.15 -10.60 -9.15
C ALA A 56 4.99 -10.34 -10.42
N TRP A 57 4.74 -9.25 -11.11
CA TRP A 57 5.48 -8.83 -12.30
C TRP A 57 6.78 -8.07 -11.96
N LEU A 58 6.92 -7.55 -10.74
CA LEU A 58 8.06 -6.74 -10.30
C LEU A 58 9.39 -7.52 -10.20
N PRO A 59 9.41 -8.78 -9.72
CA PRO A 59 10.64 -9.58 -9.70
C PRO A 59 11.29 -9.73 -11.08
N GLU A 60 10.51 -9.92 -12.16
CA GLU A 60 10.99 -9.98 -13.53
C GLU A 60 11.56 -8.64 -14.03
N GLN A 61 11.21 -7.54 -13.38
CA GLN A 61 11.73 -6.20 -13.68
C GLN A 61 12.99 -5.85 -12.86
N GLY A 62 13.45 -6.79 -12.00
CA GLY A 62 14.66 -6.63 -11.19
C GLY A 62 14.42 -6.01 -9.82
N TYR A 63 13.19 -6.02 -9.31
CA TYR A 63 12.85 -5.53 -7.96
C TYR A 63 12.55 -6.67 -6.99
N ASN A 64 13.09 -6.58 -5.77
CA ASN A 64 12.60 -7.41 -4.69
C ASN A 64 11.20 -6.96 -4.27
N VAL A 65 10.36 -7.91 -3.87
CA VAL A 65 9.03 -7.61 -3.32
C VAL A 65 8.90 -8.21 -1.94
N PHE A 66 8.47 -7.42 -0.98
CA PHE A 66 8.08 -7.87 0.33
C PHE A 66 6.61 -7.53 0.57
N THR A 67 5.88 -8.44 1.17
CA THR A 67 4.47 -8.25 1.53
C THR A 67 4.15 -9.05 2.78
N ILE A 68 3.18 -8.57 3.57
CA ILE A 68 2.69 -9.25 4.77
C ILE A 68 1.17 -9.39 4.71
N ASP A 69 0.63 -10.41 5.32
CA ASP A 69 -0.75 -10.43 5.78
C ASP A 69 -0.85 -9.63 7.09
N TYR A 70 -1.73 -8.64 7.15
CA TYR A 70 -2.02 -7.92 8.41
C TYR A 70 -2.66 -8.86 9.42
N ARG A 71 -2.70 -8.49 10.70
CA ARG A 71 -3.39 -9.26 11.75
C ARG A 71 -4.80 -9.67 11.34
N GLY A 72 -5.13 -10.92 11.58
CA GLY A 72 -6.42 -11.50 11.21
C GLY A 72 -6.60 -11.82 9.73
N TYR A 73 -5.58 -11.60 8.88
CA TYR A 73 -5.56 -12.02 7.49
C TYR A 73 -4.64 -13.22 7.29
N GLY A 74 -4.96 -14.07 6.31
CA GLY A 74 -4.14 -15.19 5.87
C GLY A 74 -3.67 -16.11 7.00
N GLN A 75 -2.35 -16.18 7.20
CA GLN A 75 -1.72 -16.96 8.27
C GLN A 75 -1.29 -16.09 9.48
N SER A 76 -1.55 -14.79 9.44
CA SER A 76 -1.28 -13.88 10.56
C SER A 76 -2.27 -14.10 11.69
N THR A 77 -1.79 -13.98 12.95
CA THR A 77 -2.65 -14.11 14.13
C THR A 77 -3.40 -12.78 14.43
N GLY A 78 -4.20 -12.78 15.49
CA GLY A 78 -4.95 -11.60 15.92
C GLY A 78 -6.29 -11.43 15.22
N ALA A 79 -6.86 -10.23 15.37
CA ALA A 79 -8.12 -9.83 14.77
C ALA A 79 -7.93 -8.51 13.99
N PRO A 80 -8.64 -8.30 12.86
CA PRO A 80 -8.47 -7.10 12.06
C PRO A 80 -8.95 -5.85 12.82
N ASP A 81 -8.07 -4.87 12.95
CA ASP A 81 -8.38 -3.52 13.41
C ASP A 81 -7.39 -2.54 12.78
N ILE A 82 -7.76 -1.25 12.71
CA ILE A 82 -6.97 -0.24 11.98
C ILE A 82 -5.66 0.05 12.70
N GLU A 83 -5.69 0.25 14.02
CA GLU A 83 -4.50 0.59 14.82
C GLU A 83 -3.49 -0.55 14.79
N GLY A 84 -3.97 -1.78 14.97
CA GLY A 84 -3.15 -2.97 14.86
C GLY A 84 -2.54 -3.14 13.47
N ALA A 85 -3.30 -2.91 12.40
CA ALA A 85 -2.77 -3.00 11.04
C ALA A 85 -1.66 -1.96 10.76
N LEU A 86 -1.73 -0.78 11.39
CA LEU A 86 -0.64 0.22 11.32
C LEU A 86 0.62 -0.26 12.03
N HIS A 87 0.49 -0.89 13.20
CA HIS A 87 1.61 -1.53 13.88
C HIS A 87 2.21 -2.67 13.04
N ASP A 88 1.36 -3.42 12.32
CA ASP A 88 1.81 -4.52 11.47
C ASP A 88 2.64 -4.01 10.28
N VAL A 89 2.18 -2.97 9.58
CA VAL A 89 2.93 -2.42 8.44
C VAL A 89 4.22 -1.74 8.91
N GLU A 90 4.24 -1.11 10.08
CA GLU A 90 5.48 -0.59 10.68
C GLU A 90 6.46 -1.72 11.03
N THR A 91 5.97 -2.83 11.60
CA THR A 91 6.78 -4.02 11.90
C THR A 91 7.43 -4.56 10.63
N GLY A 92 6.68 -4.64 9.53
CA GLY A 92 7.18 -5.04 8.22
C GLY A 92 8.26 -4.10 7.69
N LEU A 93 8.08 -2.78 7.78
CA LEU A 93 9.06 -1.81 7.33
C LEU A 93 10.35 -1.87 8.17
N ARG A 94 10.25 -2.04 9.49
CA ARG A 94 11.41 -2.24 10.37
C ARG A 94 12.18 -3.52 10.05
N TRP A 95 11.50 -4.60 9.70
CA TRP A 95 12.15 -5.82 9.24
C TRP A 95 12.89 -5.58 7.92
N LEU A 96 12.30 -4.86 6.96
CA LEU A 96 12.96 -4.46 5.72
C LEU A 96 14.20 -3.60 5.99
N ALA A 97 14.13 -2.67 6.93
CA ALA A 97 15.27 -1.85 7.35
C ALA A 97 16.45 -2.72 7.79
N GLN A 98 16.19 -3.75 8.59
CA GLN A 98 17.23 -4.69 9.06
C GLN A 98 17.77 -5.58 7.92
N ARG A 99 16.88 -6.13 7.08
CA ARG A 99 17.26 -6.99 5.95
C ARG A 99 18.11 -6.24 4.91
N ARG A 100 17.94 -4.93 4.81
CA ARG A 100 18.60 -4.04 3.85
C ARG A 100 19.71 -3.19 4.47
N ALA A 101 20.16 -3.48 5.68
CA ALA A 101 21.12 -2.64 6.40
C ALA A 101 22.42 -2.33 5.61
N ASP A 102 22.86 -3.24 4.75
CA ASP A 102 24.04 -3.09 3.90
C ASP A 102 23.67 -2.74 2.42
N SER A 103 22.42 -2.32 2.16
CA SER A 103 21.92 -2.07 0.81
C SER A 103 21.63 -0.59 0.58
N GLU A 104 22.20 -0.02 -0.46
CA GLU A 104 21.93 1.34 -0.95
C GLU A 104 20.78 1.39 -1.98
N HIS A 105 20.13 0.23 -2.27
CA HIS A 105 19.02 0.19 -3.23
C HIS A 105 17.83 0.99 -2.74
N PRO A 106 17.06 1.63 -3.65
CA PRO A 106 15.85 2.37 -3.30
C PRO A 106 14.79 1.47 -2.66
N LEU A 107 13.98 2.06 -1.80
CA LEU A 107 12.83 1.45 -1.16
C LEU A 107 11.56 2.21 -1.49
N TYR A 108 10.58 1.48 -2.02
CA TYR A 108 9.27 2.02 -2.37
C TYR A 108 8.17 1.32 -1.60
N ILE A 109 7.08 2.04 -1.34
CA ILE A 109 5.83 1.45 -0.87
C ILE A 109 4.86 1.42 -2.06
N LEU A 110 4.30 0.25 -2.36
CA LEU A 110 3.17 0.09 -3.27
C LEU A 110 1.95 -0.33 -2.46
N GLY A 111 1.03 0.60 -2.25
CA GLY A 111 -0.19 0.36 -1.48
C GLY A 111 -1.43 0.29 -2.36
N GLN A 112 -2.21 -0.79 -2.24
CA GLN A 112 -3.45 -0.97 -2.98
C GLN A 112 -4.66 -0.85 -2.07
N SER A 113 -5.63 0.01 -2.42
CA SER A 113 -6.88 0.16 -1.67
C SER A 113 -6.62 0.43 -0.17
N LEU A 114 -7.01 -0.47 0.74
CA LEU A 114 -6.67 -0.41 2.17
C LEU A 114 -5.17 -0.26 2.41
N GLY A 115 -4.35 -1.05 1.69
CA GLY A 115 -2.90 -0.98 1.81
C GLY A 115 -2.32 0.38 1.43
N GLY A 116 -2.99 1.12 0.54
CA GLY A 116 -2.61 2.50 0.23
C GLY A 116 -2.91 3.47 1.39
N ALA A 117 -4.05 3.32 2.07
CA ALA A 117 -4.36 4.13 3.25
C ALA A 117 -3.38 3.86 4.41
N LEU A 118 -3.04 2.58 4.65
CA LEU A 118 -2.01 2.19 5.62
C LEU A 118 -0.62 2.71 5.20
N GLY A 119 -0.30 2.67 3.90
CA GLY A 119 0.96 3.18 3.34
C GLY A 119 1.13 4.68 3.53
N ILE A 120 0.06 5.47 3.33
CA ILE A 120 0.08 6.92 3.60
C ILE A 120 0.38 7.18 5.08
N ALA A 121 -0.33 6.53 5.99
CA ALA A 121 -0.13 6.71 7.41
C ALA A 121 1.29 6.32 7.84
N LEU A 122 1.77 5.14 7.41
CA LEU A 122 3.11 4.65 7.67
C LEU A 122 4.19 5.63 7.15
N ALA A 123 4.11 6.02 5.87
CA ALA A 123 5.11 6.88 5.24
C ALA A 123 5.15 8.26 5.89
N SER A 124 3.98 8.86 6.17
CA SER A 124 3.89 10.15 6.86
C SER A 124 4.57 10.13 8.23
N GLU A 125 4.33 9.10 9.05
CA GLU A 125 4.96 8.96 10.36
C GLU A 125 6.46 8.64 10.24
N TRP A 126 6.86 7.80 9.28
CA TRP A 126 8.25 7.42 9.05
C TRP A 126 9.12 8.62 8.68
N VAL A 127 8.64 9.44 7.76
CA VAL A 127 9.31 10.69 7.34
C VAL A 127 9.43 11.67 8.50
N GLN A 128 8.35 11.86 9.29
CA GLN A 128 8.36 12.79 10.42
C GLN A 128 9.32 12.38 11.54
N ARG A 129 9.58 11.08 11.70
CA ARG A 129 10.54 10.57 12.69
C ARG A 129 11.99 10.57 12.19
N ASP A 130 12.22 10.93 10.93
CA ASP A 130 13.55 10.87 10.27
C ASP A 130 14.21 9.48 10.41
N GLU A 131 13.40 8.42 10.23
CA GLU A 131 13.83 7.04 10.41
C GLU A 131 14.44 6.47 9.12
N GLN A 132 15.35 5.51 9.28
CA GLN A 132 15.99 4.79 8.18
C GLN A 132 15.36 3.39 7.98
N PRO A 133 15.33 2.88 6.75
CA PRO A 133 15.85 3.49 5.50
C PRO A 133 14.96 4.61 5.00
N GLU A 134 15.52 5.53 4.22
CA GLU A 134 14.75 6.51 3.47
C GLU A 134 13.81 5.82 2.48
N LEU A 135 12.61 6.41 2.32
CA LEU A 135 11.67 6.00 1.30
C LEU A 135 11.95 6.80 0.02
N ASN A 136 12.08 6.12 -1.10
CA ASN A 136 12.34 6.74 -2.40
C ASN A 136 11.05 7.05 -3.18
N GLY A 137 9.90 6.52 -2.73
CA GLY A 137 8.61 6.84 -3.30
C GLY A 137 7.49 6.01 -2.71
N ILE A 138 6.27 6.52 -2.82
CA ILE A 138 5.03 5.80 -2.49
C ILE A 138 4.10 5.79 -3.70
N ILE A 139 3.56 4.62 -4.03
CA ILE A 139 2.65 4.39 -5.14
C ILE A 139 1.33 3.91 -4.57
N LEU A 140 0.25 4.63 -4.84
CA LEU A 140 -1.08 4.41 -4.29
C LEU A 140 -2.04 4.01 -5.41
N ASP A 141 -2.49 2.75 -5.42
CA ASP A 141 -3.38 2.20 -6.45
C ASP A 141 -4.80 2.02 -5.92
N GLY A 142 -5.77 2.79 -6.44
CA GLY A 142 -7.18 2.71 -6.08
C GLY A 142 -7.45 2.93 -4.59
N THR A 143 -6.71 3.85 -3.96
CA THR A 143 -6.75 4.11 -2.53
C THR A 143 -7.87 5.11 -2.18
N PHE A 144 -8.58 4.87 -1.08
CA PHE A 144 -9.57 5.83 -0.59
C PHE A 144 -8.92 6.97 0.21
N SER A 145 -9.55 8.15 0.17
CA SER A 145 -9.01 9.38 0.75
C SER A 145 -9.18 9.47 2.28
N GLY A 146 -10.00 8.59 2.87
CA GLY A 146 -10.21 8.52 4.30
C GLY A 146 -11.22 7.45 4.68
N PHE A 147 -11.06 6.87 5.88
CA PHE A 147 -11.92 5.81 6.39
C PHE A 147 -13.37 6.28 6.60
N ARG A 148 -13.55 7.52 7.09
CA ARG A 148 -14.89 8.10 7.26
C ARG A 148 -15.57 8.37 5.92
N TYR A 149 -14.83 8.83 4.92
CA TYR A 149 -15.38 9.10 3.58
C TYR A 149 -15.88 7.82 2.95
N ILE A 150 -15.05 6.77 2.88
CA ILE A 150 -15.47 5.50 2.27
C ILE A 150 -16.60 4.84 3.05
N ALA A 151 -16.62 4.93 4.38
CA ALA A 151 -17.71 4.41 5.19
C ALA A 151 -19.06 5.10 4.88
N ARG A 152 -19.07 6.44 4.75
CA ARG A 152 -20.28 7.19 4.36
C ARG A 152 -20.78 6.75 2.99
N GLU A 153 -19.92 6.68 2.00
CA GLU A 153 -20.28 6.25 0.65
C GLU A 153 -20.85 4.83 0.62
N LYS A 154 -20.29 3.91 1.41
CA LYS A 154 -20.83 2.55 1.53
C LYS A 154 -22.17 2.50 2.26
N LEU A 155 -22.39 3.32 3.28
CA LEU A 155 -23.66 3.44 3.99
C LEU A 155 -24.73 4.12 3.15
N ASP A 156 -24.35 5.03 2.24
CA ASP A 156 -25.24 5.73 1.32
C ASP A 156 -25.88 4.79 0.27
N LEU A 157 -25.20 3.70 -0.09
CA LEU A 157 -25.68 2.74 -1.07
C LEU A 157 -26.94 1.98 -0.65
N PHE A 158 -27.28 1.93 0.64
CA PHE A 158 -28.43 1.22 1.16
C PHE A 158 -29.43 2.20 1.80
N TRP A 159 -30.65 2.23 1.30
CA TRP A 159 -31.73 3.11 1.79
C TRP A 159 -31.98 3.00 3.31
N LEU A 160 -31.71 1.84 3.92
CA LEU A 160 -31.87 1.61 5.34
C LEU A 160 -30.75 2.24 6.18
N THR A 161 -29.52 2.30 5.65
CA THR A 161 -28.34 2.86 6.34
C THR A 161 -28.08 4.31 5.97
N TRP A 162 -28.64 4.78 4.84
CA TRP A 162 -28.49 6.16 4.37
C TRP A 162 -28.76 7.25 5.44
N PRO A 163 -29.81 7.18 6.28
CA PRO A 163 -30.03 8.21 7.31
C PRO A 163 -28.97 8.22 8.42
N PHE A 164 -28.24 7.11 8.58
CA PHE A 164 -27.26 6.90 9.64
C PHE A 164 -25.80 7.07 9.17
N GLN A 165 -25.55 7.39 7.91
CA GLN A 165 -24.21 7.49 7.36
C GLN A 165 -23.30 8.45 8.14
N TYR A 166 -23.81 9.61 8.54
CA TYR A 166 -23.04 10.57 9.36
C TYR A 166 -22.80 10.07 10.79
N PRO A 167 -23.85 9.73 11.59
CA PRO A 167 -23.62 9.25 12.95
C PRO A 167 -22.73 8.00 13.02
N LEU A 168 -22.90 7.04 12.12
CA LEU A 168 -22.09 5.82 12.10
C LEU A 168 -20.65 6.11 11.66
N SER A 169 -20.42 7.00 10.69
CA SER A 169 -19.07 7.34 10.28
C SER A 169 -18.28 8.10 11.36
N TRP A 170 -18.96 8.80 12.28
CA TRP A 170 -18.30 9.48 13.41
C TRP A 170 -17.76 8.52 14.47
N THR A 171 -18.18 7.26 14.46
CA THR A 171 -17.60 6.23 15.34
C THR A 171 -16.22 5.76 14.85
N ILE A 172 -15.85 6.08 13.61
CA ILE A 172 -14.53 5.79 13.06
C ILE A 172 -13.57 6.91 13.49
N PRO A 173 -12.41 6.60 14.08
CA PRO A 173 -11.40 7.60 14.38
C PRO A 173 -11.00 8.41 13.14
N ASP A 174 -10.76 9.71 13.29
CA ASP A 174 -10.31 10.60 12.22
C ASP A 174 -8.78 10.69 12.10
N ASP A 175 -8.09 10.13 13.06
CA ASP A 175 -6.63 10.18 13.12
C ASP A 175 -5.91 9.57 11.90
N TYR A 176 -6.64 8.77 11.10
CA TYR A 176 -6.08 8.01 9.96
C TYR A 176 -6.64 8.42 8.60
N GLU A 177 -7.23 9.63 8.50
CA GLU A 177 -7.71 10.15 7.22
C GLU A 177 -6.52 10.42 6.29
N GLY A 178 -6.54 9.79 5.10
CA GLY A 178 -5.43 9.88 4.14
C GLY A 178 -5.17 11.31 3.67
N THR A 179 -6.24 12.11 3.49
CA THR A 179 -6.12 13.53 3.10
C THR A 179 -5.39 14.39 4.13
N ASP A 180 -5.50 14.06 5.41
CA ASP A 180 -4.87 14.84 6.47
C ASP A 180 -3.39 14.48 6.67
N ARG A 181 -3.00 13.26 6.23
CA ARG A 181 -1.67 12.70 6.44
C ARG A 181 -0.76 12.78 5.20
N ILE A 182 -1.33 12.75 4.00
CA ILE A 182 -0.54 12.61 2.76
C ILE A 182 0.43 13.77 2.53
N ALA A 183 0.11 14.98 2.99
CA ALA A 183 1.02 16.11 2.95
C ALA A 183 2.32 15.87 3.75
N GLY A 184 2.23 15.11 4.84
CA GLY A 184 3.36 14.73 5.69
C GLY A 184 4.29 13.68 5.06
N VAL A 185 3.97 13.14 3.90
CA VAL A 185 4.84 12.23 3.14
C VAL A 185 5.97 13.00 2.43
N SER A 186 5.74 14.29 2.11
CA SER A 186 6.78 15.14 1.51
C SER A 186 8.04 15.19 2.41
N PRO A 187 9.26 15.09 1.83
CA PRO A 187 9.62 15.23 0.40
C PRO A 187 9.62 13.91 -0.40
N VAL A 188 9.14 12.80 0.16
CA VAL A 188 9.06 11.52 -0.56
C VAL A 188 8.08 11.65 -1.74
N PRO A 189 8.51 11.27 -2.98
CA PRO A 189 7.64 11.33 -4.15
C PRO A 189 6.40 10.44 -4.02
N VAL A 190 5.24 10.96 -4.41
CA VAL A 190 3.96 10.24 -4.37
C VAL A 190 3.38 10.08 -5.77
N MET A 191 3.11 8.84 -6.17
CA MET A 191 2.34 8.53 -7.37
C MET A 191 0.96 8.03 -6.97
N ILE A 192 -0.10 8.73 -7.39
CA ILE A 192 -1.49 8.34 -7.16
C ILE A 192 -2.06 7.78 -8.46
N ILE A 193 -2.49 6.54 -8.43
CA ILE A 193 -3.11 5.83 -9.54
C ILE A 193 -4.58 5.62 -9.20
N HIS A 194 -5.48 6.09 -10.05
CA HIS A 194 -6.90 5.86 -9.83
C HIS A 194 -7.66 5.69 -11.14
N SER A 195 -8.62 4.77 -11.13
CA SER A 195 -9.40 4.46 -12.33
C SER A 195 -10.74 5.18 -12.33
N VAL A 196 -11.10 5.75 -13.49
CA VAL A 196 -12.44 6.29 -13.72
C VAL A 196 -13.52 5.20 -13.82
N ARG A 197 -13.11 3.94 -13.89
CA ARG A 197 -14.00 2.76 -13.93
C ARG A 197 -13.93 1.94 -12.65
N ASP A 198 -13.34 2.49 -11.60
CA ASP A 198 -13.32 1.83 -10.29
C ASP A 198 -14.73 1.80 -9.70
N GLY A 199 -15.32 0.60 -9.63
CA GLY A 199 -16.67 0.38 -9.09
C GLY A 199 -16.70 0.19 -7.57
N ILE A 200 -15.55 0.25 -6.90
CA ILE A 200 -15.43 0.03 -5.45
C ILE A 200 -15.06 1.33 -4.74
N ILE A 201 -14.01 2.02 -5.21
CA ILE A 201 -13.55 3.30 -4.66
C ILE A 201 -13.75 4.37 -5.74
N PRO A 202 -14.67 5.32 -5.56
CA PRO A 202 -14.92 6.37 -6.54
C PRO A 202 -13.67 7.17 -6.89
N PHE A 203 -13.57 7.60 -8.16
CA PHE A 203 -12.43 8.32 -8.72
C PHE A 203 -12.04 9.58 -7.93
N GLU A 204 -13.05 10.23 -7.33
CA GLU A 204 -12.91 11.42 -6.50
C GLU A 204 -11.98 11.22 -5.30
N HIS A 205 -11.82 10.00 -4.80
CA HIS A 205 -10.88 9.70 -3.73
C HIS A 205 -9.42 9.92 -4.18
N GLY A 206 -9.07 9.47 -5.38
CA GLY A 206 -7.74 9.73 -5.96
C GLY A 206 -7.49 11.23 -6.17
N VAL A 207 -8.51 11.94 -6.67
CA VAL A 207 -8.42 13.40 -6.85
C VAL A 207 -8.19 14.13 -5.53
N ARG A 208 -8.96 13.80 -4.48
CA ARG A 208 -8.79 14.39 -3.14
C ARG A 208 -7.40 14.13 -2.56
N LEU A 209 -6.88 12.90 -2.70
CA LEU A 209 -5.52 12.57 -2.26
C LEU A 209 -4.48 13.37 -3.03
N TYR A 210 -4.64 13.50 -4.35
CA TYR A 210 -3.72 14.29 -5.16
C TYR A 210 -3.74 15.77 -4.80
N GLU A 211 -4.91 16.35 -4.55
CA GLU A 211 -5.04 17.73 -4.12
C GLU A 211 -4.38 17.98 -2.76
N ALA A 212 -4.53 17.04 -1.81
CA ALA A 212 -3.98 17.13 -0.46
C ALA A 212 -2.47 16.84 -0.38
N ALA A 213 -1.91 16.05 -1.30
CA ALA A 213 -0.48 15.74 -1.32
C ALA A 213 0.36 16.99 -1.63
N GLU A 214 1.54 17.07 -1.02
CA GLU A 214 2.57 18.05 -1.37
C GLU A 214 3.50 17.53 -2.48
N GLN A 215 4.34 18.41 -3.05
CA GLN A 215 5.33 18.01 -4.05
C GLN A 215 6.49 17.21 -3.43
N PRO A 216 7.09 16.28 -4.20
CA PRO A 216 6.77 15.89 -5.58
C PRO A 216 5.61 14.88 -5.65
N LYS A 217 4.68 15.11 -6.55
CA LYS A 217 3.50 14.25 -6.76
C LYS A 217 3.12 14.07 -8.21
N GLU A 218 2.63 12.88 -8.56
CA GLU A 218 2.12 12.54 -9.89
C GLU A 218 0.74 11.90 -9.79
N PHE A 219 -0.09 12.07 -10.82
CA PHE A 219 -1.39 11.42 -10.94
C PHE A 219 -1.48 10.62 -12.22
N LEU A 220 -1.75 9.33 -12.11
CA LEU A 220 -2.00 8.44 -13.23
C LEU A 220 -3.47 8.03 -13.26
N GLN A 221 -4.23 8.61 -14.19
CA GLN A 221 -5.61 8.17 -14.44
C GLN A 221 -5.60 6.88 -15.25
N THR A 222 -6.38 5.88 -14.80
CA THR A 222 -6.56 4.61 -15.50
C THR A 222 -8.03 4.36 -15.83
N ASP A 223 -8.32 3.28 -16.56
CA ASP A 223 -9.68 2.90 -16.96
C ASP A 223 -9.99 1.41 -16.70
N THR A 224 -9.30 0.82 -15.73
CA THR A 224 -9.45 -0.57 -15.34
C THR A 224 -10.48 -0.74 -14.21
N PRO A 225 -11.06 -1.92 -13.98
CA PRO A 225 -11.74 -2.23 -12.72
C PRO A 225 -10.81 -2.05 -11.52
N HIS A 226 -11.39 -1.91 -10.33
CA HIS A 226 -10.64 -1.84 -9.07
C HIS A 226 -9.61 -2.96 -8.93
N ALA A 227 -8.39 -2.62 -8.49
CA ALA A 227 -7.27 -3.55 -8.31
C ALA A 227 -6.83 -4.31 -9.57
N ALA A 228 -7.15 -3.81 -10.77
CA ALA A 228 -6.75 -4.41 -12.04
C ALA A 228 -5.77 -3.55 -12.86
N THR A 229 -5.20 -2.53 -12.26
CA THR A 229 -4.28 -1.58 -12.92
C THR A 229 -3.12 -2.29 -13.60
N PHE A 230 -2.47 -3.19 -12.89
CA PHE A 230 -1.25 -3.87 -13.36
C PHE A 230 -1.50 -5.04 -14.32
N VAL A 231 -2.73 -5.26 -14.77
CA VAL A 231 -3.02 -6.14 -15.92
C VAL A 231 -2.57 -5.48 -17.22
N ILE A 232 -2.55 -4.15 -17.27
CA ILE A 232 -2.20 -3.37 -18.47
C ILE A 232 -0.71 -3.02 -18.44
N PRO A 233 0.10 -3.48 -19.42
CA PRO A 233 1.55 -3.23 -19.45
C PRO A 233 1.94 -1.75 -19.42
N ALA A 234 1.21 -0.88 -20.10
CA ALA A 234 1.50 0.56 -20.09
C ALA A 234 1.44 1.21 -18.70
N TYR A 235 0.57 0.71 -17.80
CA TYR A 235 0.50 1.22 -16.43
C TYR A 235 1.65 0.68 -15.57
N ARG A 236 2.14 -0.54 -15.83
CA ARG A 236 3.38 -1.06 -15.22
C ARG A 236 4.58 -0.20 -15.62
N GLU A 237 4.68 0.13 -16.91
CA GLU A 237 5.75 0.97 -17.45
C GLU A 237 5.76 2.36 -16.79
N ALA A 238 4.61 3.02 -16.65
CA ALA A 238 4.51 4.29 -15.95
C ALA A 238 5.01 4.23 -14.49
N VAL A 239 4.74 3.12 -13.79
CA VAL A 239 5.26 2.90 -12.42
C VAL A 239 6.77 2.69 -12.42
N LEU A 240 7.31 1.92 -13.37
CA LEU A 240 8.76 1.74 -13.50
C LEU A 240 9.46 3.07 -13.79
N GLU A 241 8.94 3.86 -14.71
CA GLU A 241 9.47 5.20 -15.01
C GLU A 241 9.42 6.14 -13.80
N PHE A 242 8.35 6.09 -13.00
CA PHE A 242 8.27 6.86 -11.74
C PHE A 242 9.38 6.44 -10.78
N MET A 243 9.58 5.14 -10.59
CA MET A 243 10.64 4.64 -9.69
C MET A 243 12.04 4.99 -10.18
N GLU A 244 12.31 4.88 -11.48
CA GLU A 244 13.61 5.18 -12.08
C GLU A 244 13.98 6.67 -12.01
N ARG A 245 12.99 7.59 -12.04
CA ARG A 245 13.23 9.03 -11.90
C ARG A 245 13.51 9.47 -10.46
N ASN A 246 13.10 8.68 -9.48
CA ASN A 246 13.14 9.01 -8.06
C ASN A 246 14.16 8.14 -7.29
N PHE A 247 15.19 7.73 -7.98
CA PHE A 247 16.36 7.00 -7.43
C PHE A 247 17.58 7.89 -7.33
#